data_bc9bf6fa51e7ad10a677936b218797bc
#
_entry.id   bc9bf6fa51e7ad10a677936b218797bc
#
_cell.length_a   1.000
_cell.length_b   1.000
_cell.length_c   1.000
_cell.angle_alpha   90.00
_cell.angle_beta   90.00
_cell.angle_gamma   90.00
#
_symmetry.space_group_name_H-M   'P 1'
#
loop_
_entity.id
_entity.type
_entity.pdbx_description
1 polymer ?
#
loop_
_entity_poly.entity_id
_entity_poly.type
_entity_poly.pdbx_seq_one_letter_code
_entity_poly.pdbx_strand_id
1 'polypeptide(L)'
;MTHRAWICVLFVATLSWGQAAKPAAPPAAPKMAPPSHPAAPKATENAGVSPDAAVITIPGLCEKPPADKSKAATCKTVVTRAEFEQLVEAVAPTMAPAARKQLATQYGIALVMVHKAHQMGLDQGPKFQELMKVARVGVLTKELSQRMQEQAGQISDKEVEDYYHNNEPAFQEADLQRIFIPRSKQSDDSKSKPGDDAAKQRQQESEEAMKKEADALRARAAAGEDFDKLQDEAAAAAEFKAKPPTKLGKVRRTSLQPAQAEVMNLKTGEVSQLITTPNGYLIYKIGEKDSLPLDKVREEIVSTLRSQRMQASMQAIQQSATPELNEKYFADEPAAAPQGKAPSDGEAKPLAKTPESGPK
;
A
#
# COMPACT_ATOMS: atom_id res chain seq x y z
N MET A 1 30.98 32.67 7.97
CA MET A 1 31.03 31.31 8.57
C MET A 1 29.84 30.54 8.04
N THR A 2 30.04 29.77 7.00
CA THR A 2 28.97 29.16 6.18
C THR A 2 28.82 27.69 6.57
N HIS A 3 27.73 27.35 7.23
CA HIS A 3 27.36 25.95 7.50
C HIS A 3 26.81 25.30 6.23
N ARG A 4 27.59 24.42 5.65
CA ARG A 4 27.13 23.51 4.59
C ARG A 4 26.46 22.30 5.24
N ALA A 5 25.12 22.21 5.10
CA ALA A 5 24.34 21.06 5.47
C ALA A 5 24.64 19.91 4.49
N TRP A 6 25.01 18.76 5.00
CA TRP A 6 25.14 17.49 4.28
C TRP A 6 23.76 16.82 4.20
N ILE A 7 23.28 16.64 2.99
CA ILE A 7 22.03 15.96 2.67
C ILE A 7 22.28 14.46 2.69
N CYS A 8 21.71 13.77 3.67
CA CYS A 8 21.55 12.32 3.63
C CYS A 8 20.48 11.97 2.60
N VAL A 9 20.88 11.35 1.49
CA VAL A 9 19.96 10.82 0.49
C VAL A 9 19.39 9.50 0.99
N LEU A 10 18.21 9.57 1.60
CA LEU A 10 17.34 8.43 1.80
C LEU A 10 16.58 8.21 0.49
N PHE A 11 16.77 7.05 -0.13
CA PHE A 11 15.96 6.61 -1.26
C PHE A 11 14.54 6.32 -0.77
N VAL A 12 13.67 7.29 -0.91
CA VAL A 12 12.22 7.10 -0.80
C VAL A 12 11.70 6.80 -2.21
N ALA A 13 11.25 5.59 -2.43
CA ALA A 13 10.54 5.22 -3.65
C ALA A 13 9.17 5.90 -3.65
N THR A 14 9.00 6.95 -4.45
CA THR A 14 7.71 7.59 -4.70
C THR A 14 6.92 6.74 -5.70
N LEU A 15 5.82 6.14 -5.23
CA LEU A 15 4.78 5.61 -6.12
C LEU A 15 4.09 6.81 -6.79
N SER A 16 4.30 6.99 -8.09
CA SER A 16 3.53 7.90 -8.92
C SER A 16 2.19 7.25 -9.29
N TRP A 17 1.11 7.83 -8.83
CA TRP A 17 -0.25 7.50 -9.28
C TRP A 17 -0.45 8.07 -10.69
N GLY A 18 -0.55 7.17 -11.68
CA GLY A 18 -0.91 7.50 -13.04
C GLY A 18 -2.40 7.78 -13.17
N GLN A 19 -2.72 8.89 -13.84
CA GLN A 19 -4.08 9.32 -14.18
C GLN A 19 -4.73 8.33 -15.14
N ALA A 20 -6.00 8.00 -14.87
CA ALA A 20 -6.83 7.12 -15.70
C ALA A 20 -7.17 7.77 -17.04
N ALA A 21 -6.76 7.15 -18.13
CA ALA A 21 -7.23 7.44 -19.47
C ALA A 21 -8.47 6.59 -19.80
N LYS A 22 -9.42 7.23 -20.49
CA LYS A 22 -10.72 6.73 -20.93
C LYS A 22 -10.59 5.45 -21.80
N PRO A 23 -11.40 4.41 -21.61
CA PRO A 23 -11.27 3.18 -22.41
C PRO A 23 -11.84 3.33 -23.82
N ALA A 24 -11.05 2.93 -24.81
CA ALA A 24 -11.49 2.68 -26.19
C ALA A 24 -11.98 1.24 -26.31
N ALA A 25 -12.97 1.01 -27.18
CA ALA A 25 -13.64 -0.27 -27.40
C ALA A 25 -12.68 -1.38 -27.88
N PRO A 26 -12.95 -2.65 -27.53
CA PRO A 26 -12.04 -3.76 -27.81
C PRO A 26 -12.18 -4.27 -29.28
N PRO A 27 -11.06 -4.55 -29.94
CA PRO A 27 -11.07 -5.40 -31.13
C PRO A 27 -11.12 -6.90 -30.77
N ALA A 28 -11.72 -7.71 -31.65
CA ALA A 28 -11.98 -9.13 -31.49
C ALA A 28 -10.74 -9.96 -31.11
N ALA A 29 -10.93 -10.91 -30.17
CA ALA A 29 -9.91 -11.76 -29.61
C ALA A 29 -9.31 -12.75 -30.67
N PRO A 30 -7.98 -12.84 -30.75
CA PRO A 30 -7.31 -13.99 -31.35
C PRO A 30 -7.25 -15.15 -30.34
N LYS A 31 -7.48 -16.39 -30.82
CA LYS A 31 -7.36 -17.63 -30.06
C LYS A 31 -5.97 -17.71 -29.43
N MET A 32 -5.90 -17.62 -28.13
CA MET A 32 -4.66 -17.80 -27.36
C MET A 32 -4.33 -19.28 -27.23
N ALA A 33 -3.11 -19.64 -27.63
CA ALA A 33 -2.47 -20.89 -27.27
C ALA A 33 -2.20 -20.92 -25.75
N PRO A 34 -2.12 -22.11 -25.10
CA PRO A 34 -1.89 -22.19 -23.66
C PRO A 34 -0.59 -21.49 -23.27
N PRO A 35 -0.52 -20.80 -22.12
CA PRO A 35 0.68 -20.13 -21.68
C PRO A 35 1.78 -21.16 -21.43
N SER A 36 2.81 -21.12 -22.25
CA SER A 36 4.09 -21.75 -21.93
C SER A 36 4.65 -21.03 -20.70
N HIS A 37 4.91 -21.77 -19.64
CA HIS A 37 5.66 -21.27 -18.48
C HIS A 37 6.92 -20.56 -18.98
N PRO A 38 7.23 -19.32 -18.55
CA PRO A 38 8.53 -18.75 -18.82
C PRO A 38 9.56 -19.66 -18.17
N ALA A 39 10.37 -20.31 -19.01
CA ALA A 39 11.55 -21.01 -18.54
C ALA A 39 12.35 -20.02 -17.68
N ALA A 40 12.79 -20.47 -16.51
CA ALA A 40 13.70 -19.72 -15.65
C ALA A 40 14.80 -19.10 -16.53
N PRO A 41 15.15 -17.82 -16.35
CA PRO A 41 16.18 -17.20 -17.16
C PRO A 41 17.45 -18.04 -17.00
N LYS A 42 17.84 -18.72 -18.07
CA LYS A 42 19.13 -19.42 -18.13
C LYS A 42 20.18 -18.38 -17.76
N ALA A 43 20.96 -18.70 -16.72
CA ALA A 43 22.14 -17.94 -16.35
C ALA A 43 22.87 -17.54 -17.62
N THR A 44 22.97 -16.25 -17.88
CA THR A 44 23.64 -15.72 -19.08
C THR A 44 25.08 -16.17 -19.00
N GLU A 45 25.46 -17.05 -19.91
CA GLU A 45 26.79 -17.59 -20.08
C GLU A 45 27.78 -16.46 -20.22
N ASN A 46 28.44 -16.06 -19.13
CA ASN A 46 29.80 -15.55 -19.17
C ASN A 46 30.77 -16.75 -19.30
N ALA A 47 30.48 -17.69 -20.19
CA ALA A 47 31.14 -18.99 -20.34
C ALA A 47 32.63 -18.92 -20.73
N GLY A 48 33.20 -17.72 -20.91
CA GLY A 48 34.61 -17.53 -21.26
C GLY A 48 35.51 -17.01 -20.15
N VAL A 49 34.98 -16.65 -18.96
CA VAL A 49 35.80 -16.07 -17.88
C VAL A 49 35.86 -17.03 -16.70
N SER A 50 37.10 -17.40 -16.26
CA SER A 50 37.30 -18.28 -15.10
C SER A 50 36.71 -17.66 -13.82
N PRO A 51 36.20 -18.47 -12.86
CA PRO A 51 35.76 -17.97 -11.53
C PRO A 51 36.83 -17.16 -10.80
N ASP A 52 38.10 -17.53 -10.96
CA ASP A 52 39.26 -16.87 -10.33
C ASP A 52 39.77 -15.64 -11.13
N ALA A 53 39.17 -15.38 -12.30
CA ALA A 53 39.60 -14.25 -13.13
C ALA A 53 39.22 -12.92 -12.44
N ALA A 54 40.15 -11.96 -12.51
CA ALA A 54 39.91 -10.60 -12.02
C ALA A 54 38.83 -9.89 -12.85
N VAL A 55 37.76 -9.45 -12.22
CA VAL A 55 36.69 -8.64 -12.85
C VAL A 55 36.74 -7.17 -12.40
N ILE A 56 37.30 -6.90 -11.22
CA ILE A 56 37.61 -5.55 -10.75
C ILE A 56 39.07 -5.58 -10.27
N THR A 57 39.88 -4.66 -10.77
CA THR A 57 41.26 -4.48 -10.32
C THR A 57 41.46 -3.03 -9.92
N ILE A 58 41.93 -2.78 -8.71
CA ILE A 58 42.16 -1.45 -8.16
C ILE A 58 43.67 -1.32 -7.88
N PRO A 59 44.43 -0.67 -8.77
CA PRO A 59 45.86 -0.44 -8.58
C PRO A 59 46.11 0.50 -7.40
N GLY A 60 47.17 0.26 -6.65
CA GLY A 60 47.57 1.10 -5.51
C GLY A 60 46.76 0.88 -4.23
N LEU A 61 45.79 0.00 -4.25
CA LEU A 61 45.01 -0.37 -3.08
C LEU A 61 45.53 -1.70 -2.50
N CYS A 62 45.98 -1.69 -1.25
CA CYS A 62 46.51 -2.88 -0.56
C CYS A 62 45.73 -3.13 0.71
N GLU A 63 45.24 -4.34 0.91
CA GLU A 63 44.65 -4.76 2.21
C GLU A 63 45.70 -4.73 3.33
N LYS A 64 46.91 -5.11 3.04
CA LYS A 64 48.05 -5.02 3.97
C LYS A 64 49.19 -4.27 3.26
N PRO A 65 49.61 -3.11 3.76
CA PRO A 65 50.73 -2.40 3.17
C PRO A 65 51.96 -3.30 3.20
N PRO A 66 52.70 -3.43 2.07
CA PRO A 66 53.91 -4.21 2.06
C PRO A 66 54.94 -3.61 3.02
N ALA A 67 55.69 -4.47 3.69
CA ALA A 67 56.78 -4.03 4.59
C ALA A 67 57.82 -3.16 3.89
N ASP A 68 57.98 -3.37 2.60
CA ASP A 68 58.88 -2.60 1.71
C ASP A 68 58.09 -1.51 0.96
N LYS A 69 58.31 -0.25 1.31
CA LYS A 69 57.65 0.92 0.72
C LYS A 69 57.90 1.05 -0.78
N SER A 70 59.01 0.46 -1.33
CA SER A 70 59.28 0.47 -2.76
C SER A 70 58.31 -0.40 -3.56
N LYS A 71 57.66 -1.38 -2.92
CA LYS A 71 56.65 -2.27 -3.51
C LYS A 71 55.23 -1.74 -3.40
N ALA A 72 55.02 -0.60 -2.77
CA ALA A 72 53.70 -0.01 -2.66
C ALA A 72 53.05 0.31 -4.02
N ALA A 73 53.84 0.65 -5.00
CA ALA A 73 53.36 0.93 -6.37
C ALA A 73 52.86 -0.32 -7.14
N THR A 74 53.24 -1.53 -6.70
CA THR A 74 52.83 -2.81 -7.35
C THR A 74 51.61 -3.44 -6.67
N CYS A 75 51.11 -2.81 -5.65
CA CYS A 75 49.96 -3.26 -4.85
C CYS A 75 48.68 -3.10 -5.63
N LYS A 76 47.81 -4.11 -5.56
CA LYS A 76 46.51 -4.08 -6.18
C LYS A 76 45.49 -4.91 -5.35
N THR A 77 44.27 -4.43 -5.22
CA THR A 77 43.15 -5.22 -4.78
C THR A 77 42.41 -5.78 -5.99
N VAL A 78 42.10 -7.05 -5.94
CA VAL A 78 41.42 -7.75 -7.02
C VAL A 78 40.14 -8.33 -6.47
N VAL A 79 39.02 -8.11 -7.17
CA VAL A 79 37.77 -8.84 -6.96
C VAL A 79 37.65 -9.84 -8.10
N THR A 80 37.57 -11.10 -7.75
CA THR A 80 37.41 -12.20 -8.71
C THR A 80 35.98 -12.26 -9.24
N ARG A 81 35.76 -12.98 -10.35
CA ARG A 81 34.43 -13.24 -10.86
C ARG A 81 33.57 -13.92 -9.82
N ALA A 82 34.06 -14.93 -9.11
CA ALA A 82 33.29 -15.64 -8.09
C ALA A 82 32.82 -14.72 -6.97
N GLU A 83 33.70 -13.86 -6.45
CA GLU A 83 33.34 -12.86 -5.40
C GLU A 83 32.32 -11.85 -5.90
N PHE A 84 32.47 -11.37 -7.14
CA PHE A 84 31.54 -10.42 -7.73
C PHE A 84 30.13 -11.05 -7.97
N GLU A 85 30.07 -12.31 -8.44
CA GLU A 85 28.79 -13.01 -8.61
C GLU A 85 28.12 -13.26 -7.26
N GLN A 86 28.86 -13.56 -6.19
CA GLN A 86 28.29 -13.64 -4.83
C GLN A 86 27.72 -12.30 -4.37
N LEU A 87 28.39 -11.18 -4.67
CA LEU A 87 27.89 -9.86 -4.39
C LEU A 87 26.59 -9.58 -5.16
N VAL A 88 26.55 -9.91 -6.46
CA VAL A 88 25.36 -9.74 -7.30
C VAL A 88 24.19 -10.59 -6.77
N GLU A 89 24.46 -11.84 -6.40
CA GLU A 89 23.44 -12.74 -5.84
C GLU A 89 22.86 -12.19 -4.52
N ALA A 90 23.72 -11.64 -3.65
CA ALA A 90 23.28 -11.06 -2.39
C ALA A 90 22.48 -9.74 -2.55
N VAL A 91 22.81 -8.93 -3.58
CA VAL A 91 22.19 -7.60 -3.75
C VAL A 91 20.96 -7.66 -4.66
N ALA A 92 21.04 -8.32 -5.81
CA ALA A 92 19.98 -8.43 -6.80
C ALA A 92 20.27 -9.57 -7.80
N PRO A 93 19.85 -10.81 -7.54
CA PRO A 93 20.17 -11.98 -8.36
C PRO A 93 19.71 -11.89 -9.81
N THR A 94 18.68 -11.12 -10.09
CA THR A 94 18.10 -10.93 -11.44
C THR A 94 18.62 -9.68 -12.15
N MET A 95 19.78 -9.13 -11.71
CA MET A 95 20.34 -7.90 -12.25
C MET A 95 20.75 -8.02 -13.73
N ALA A 96 20.31 -7.07 -14.55
CA ALA A 96 20.65 -6.98 -15.96
C ALA A 96 22.15 -6.71 -16.18
N PRO A 97 22.77 -7.15 -17.30
CA PRO A 97 24.23 -7.01 -17.55
C PRO A 97 24.74 -5.57 -17.46
N ALA A 98 23.99 -4.60 -17.97
CA ALA A 98 24.37 -3.19 -17.88
C ALA A 98 24.43 -2.69 -16.42
N ALA A 99 23.47 -3.10 -15.59
CA ALA A 99 23.43 -2.77 -14.18
C ALA A 99 24.57 -3.46 -13.40
N ARG A 100 24.98 -4.68 -13.79
CA ARG A 100 26.17 -5.36 -13.22
C ARG A 100 27.45 -4.56 -13.43
N LYS A 101 27.63 -4.00 -14.62
CA LYS A 101 28.78 -3.13 -14.90
C LYS A 101 28.78 -1.86 -14.04
N GLN A 102 27.62 -1.26 -13.86
CA GLN A 102 27.46 -0.10 -12.98
C GLN A 102 27.74 -0.47 -11.51
N LEU A 103 27.24 -1.60 -11.03
CA LEU A 103 27.52 -2.12 -9.69
C LEU A 103 29.05 -2.35 -9.51
N ALA A 104 29.71 -2.98 -10.48
CA ALA A 104 31.17 -3.21 -10.42
C ALA A 104 31.94 -1.90 -10.28
N THR A 105 31.56 -0.87 -11.03
CA THR A 105 32.18 0.45 -10.94
C THR A 105 31.96 1.09 -9.58
N GLN A 106 30.74 1.10 -9.10
CA GLN A 106 30.36 1.66 -7.77
C GLN A 106 31.04 0.90 -6.62
N TYR A 107 31.07 -0.43 -6.71
CA TYR A 107 31.72 -1.27 -5.71
C TYR A 107 33.25 -1.02 -5.68
N GLY A 108 33.89 -0.88 -6.83
CA GLY A 108 35.30 -0.51 -6.91
C GLY A 108 35.60 0.83 -6.21
N ILE A 109 34.77 1.85 -6.48
CA ILE A 109 34.90 3.16 -5.80
C ILE A 109 34.67 3.01 -4.27
N ALA A 110 33.67 2.23 -3.86
CA ALA A 110 33.39 1.99 -2.46
C ALA A 110 34.59 1.34 -1.74
N LEU A 111 35.27 0.38 -2.37
CA LEU A 111 36.48 -0.24 -1.80
C LEU A 111 37.62 0.78 -1.59
N VAL A 112 37.79 1.73 -2.50
CA VAL A 112 38.76 2.84 -2.33
C VAL A 112 38.36 3.72 -1.13
N MET A 113 37.09 4.05 -1.00
CA MET A 113 36.56 4.83 0.15
C MET A 113 36.77 4.09 1.47
N VAL A 114 36.44 2.78 1.51
CA VAL A 114 36.66 1.92 2.68
C VAL A 114 38.12 1.91 3.08
N HIS A 115 39.04 1.72 2.12
CA HIS A 115 40.46 1.77 2.41
C HIS A 115 40.89 3.11 3.04
N LYS A 116 40.37 4.23 2.53
CA LYS A 116 40.66 5.54 3.10
C LYS A 116 40.06 5.68 4.52
N ALA A 117 38.88 5.14 4.76
CA ALA A 117 38.25 5.12 6.07
C ALA A 117 39.08 4.33 7.10
N HIS A 118 39.62 3.17 6.69
CA HIS A 118 40.54 2.37 7.52
C HIS A 118 41.81 3.14 7.85
N GLN A 119 42.42 3.83 6.86
CA GLN A 119 43.60 4.67 7.11
C GLN A 119 43.33 5.81 8.13
N MET A 120 42.08 6.28 8.20
CA MET A 120 41.64 7.30 9.15
C MET A 120 41.18 6.71 10.49
N GLY A 121 41.19 5.39 10.67
CA GLY A 121 40.77 4.71 11.89
C GLY A 121 39.25 4.77 12.15
N LEU A 122 38.43 5.03 11.11
CA LEU A 122 36.97 5.23 11.30
C LEU A 122 36.25 3.93 11.66
N ASP A 123 36.86 2.77 11.46
CA ASP A 123 36.37 1.44 11.79
C ASP A 123 36.75 0.98 13.22
N GLN A 124 37.56 1.76 13.95
CA GLN A 124 38.09 1.38 15.26
C GLN A 124 37.25 1.95 16.44
N GLY A 125 36.38 2.91 16.19
CA GLY A 125 35.67 3.63 17.24
C GLY A 125 34.41 2.90 17.76
N PRO A 126 33.98 3.17 19.01
CA PRO A 126 32.77 2.59 19.59
C PRO A 126 31.52 2.91 18.75
N LYS A 127 31.45 4.09 18.15
CA LYS A 127 30.36 4.47 17.25
C LYS A 127 30.24 3.51 16.04
N PHE A 128 31.35 3.12 15.44
CA PHE A 128 31.36 2.16 14.33
C PHE A 128 30.82 0.80 14.77
N GLN A 129 31.23 0.34 15.96
CA GLN A 129 30.75 -0.95 16.50
C GLN A 129 29.23 -0.94 16.73
N GLU A 130 28.67 0.17 17.25
CA GLU A 130 27.23 0.29 17.40
C GLU A 130 26.50 0.33 16.05
N LEU A 131 27.03 1.06 15.07
CA LEU A 131 26.45 1.08 13.71
C LEU A 131 26.48 -0.31 13.07
N MET A 132 27.55 -1.09 13.28
CA MET A 132 27.62 -2.49 12.79
C MET A 132 26.59 -3.40 13.48
N LYS A 133 26.31 -3.22 14.76
CA LYS A 133 25.21 -3.94 15.45
C LYS A 133 23.87 -3.61 14.83
N VAL A 134 23.59 -2.33 14.60
CA VAL A 134 22.34 -1.89 13.94
C VAL A 134 22.23 -2.44 12.53
N ALA A 135 23.32 -2.36 11.75
CA ALA A 135 23.35 -2.93 10.39
C ALA A 135 23.06 -4.44 10.38
N ARG A 136 23.67 -5.19 11.32
CA ARG A 136 23.41 -6.63 11.47
C ARG A 136 21.95 -6.94 11.80
N VAL A 137 21.33 -6.18 12.71
CA VAL A 137 19.90 -6.31 13.02
C VAL A 137 19.08 -6.07 11.74
N GLY A 138 19.36 -5.00 10.99
CA GLY A 138 18.67 -4.70 9.74
C GLY A 138 18.77 -5.81 8.70
N VAL A 139 19.98 -6.36 8.49
CA VAL A 139 20.19 -7.48 7.56
C VAL A 139 19.39 -8.71 8.00
N LEU A 140 19.52 -9.13 9.27
CA LEU A 140 18.82 -10.32 9.77
C LEU A 140 17.29 -10.17 9.72
N THR A 141 16.76 -8.98 10.01
CA THR A 141 15.33 -8.71 9.89
C THR A 141 14.86 -8.82 8.43
N LYS A 142 15.65 -8.29 7.48
CA LYS A 142 15.37 -8.40 6.06
C LYS A 142 15.36 -9.86 5.59
N GLU A 143 16.39 -10.62 5.93
CA GLU A 143 16.51 -12.04 5.58
C GLU A 143 15.33 -12.87 6.15
N LEU A 144 14.96 -12.63 7.42
CA LEU A 144 13.81 -13.29 8.03
C LEU A 144 12.52 -12.93 7.29
N SER A 145 12.31 -11.65 6.96
CA SER A 145 11.12 -11.19 6.25
C SER A 145 11.02 -11.83 4.86
N GLN A 146 12.13 -11.94 4.14
CA GLN A 146 12.19 -12.60 2.85
C GLN A 146 11.85 -14.08 2.96
N ARG A 147 12.44 -14.77 3.94
CA ARG A 147 12.15 -16.19 4.19
C ARG A 147 10.69 -16.44 4.53
N MET A 148 10.10 -15.57 5.34
CA MET A 148 8.67 -15.63 5.66
C MET A 148 7.80 -15.43 4.42
N GLN A 149 8.16 -14.50 3.51
CA GLN A 149 7.46 -14.29 2.24
C GLN A 149 7.54 -15.51 1.33
N GLU A 150 8.71 -16.14 1.22
CA GLU A 150 8.91 -17.37 0.45
C GLU A 150 8.03 -18.50 1.01
N GLN A 151 8.07 -18.72 2.32
CA GLN A 151 7.26 -19.74 2.99
C GLN A 151 5.76 -19.46 2.86
N ALA A 152 5.34 -18.21 3.02
CA ALA A 152 3.95 -17.83 2.85
C ALA A 152 3.46 -18.02 1.39
N GLY A 153 4.37 -17.97 0.43
CA GLY A 153 4.08 -18.21 -0.99
C GLY A 153 3.94 -19.67 -1.39
N GLN A 154 4.35 -20.61 -0.54
CA GLN A 154 4.26 -22.06 -0.82
C GLN A 154 2.84 -22.58 -0.53
N ILE A 155 1.90 -22.31 -1.45
CA ILE A 155 0.50 -22.70 -1.33
C ILE A 155 0.23 -23.82 -2.34
N SER A 156 -0.28 -24.96 -1.86
CA SER A 156 -0.63 -26.11 -2.70
C SER A 156 -2.02 -25.96 -3.32
N ASP A 157 -2.26 -26.68 -4.42
CA ASP A 157 -3.58 -26.74 -5.05
C ASP A 157 -4.66 -27.24 -4.10
N LYS A 158 -4.32 -28.23 -3.26
CA LYS A 158 -5.23 -28.73 -2.24
C LYS A 158 -5.68 -27.67 -1.25
N GLU A 159 -4.78 -26.80 -0.80
CA GLU A 159 -5.14 -25.71 0.11
C GLU A 159 -6.06 -24.67 -0.55
N VAL A 160 -5.86 -24.43 -1.84
CA VAL A 160 -6.74 -23.56 -2.62
C VAL A 160 -8.14 -24.16 -2.74
N GLU A 161 -8.24 -25.46 -3.06
CA GLU A 161 -9.50 -26.20 -3.13
C GLU A 161 -10.21 -26.23 -1.77
N ASP A 162 -9.49 -26.60 -0.71
CA ASP A 162 -10.03 -26.63 0.66
C ASP A 162 -10.54 -25.26 1.07
N TYR A 163 -9.78 -24.17 0.77
CA TYR A 163 -10.22 -22.80 1.05
C TYR A 163 -11.49 -22.44 0.30
N TYR A 164 -11.56 -22.76 -1.00
CA TYR A 164 -12.72 -22.51 -1.84
C TYR A 164 -13.98 -23.17 -1.25
N HIS A 165 -13.93 -24.45 -0.96
CA HIS A 165 -15.07 -25.21 -0.41
C HIS A 165 -15.48 -24.73 0.97
N ASN A 166 -14.52 -24.40 1.84
CA ASN A 166 -14.82 -23.90 3.18
C ASN A 166 -15.37 -22.46 3.18
N ASN A 167 -15.23 -21.73 2.06
CA ASN A 167 -15.63 -20.33 1.93
C ASN A 167 -16.55 -20.08 0.72
N GLU A 168 -17.27 -21.07 0.23
CA GLU A 168 -18.17 -20.95 -0.94
C GLU A 168 -19.09 -19.72 -0.88
N PRO A 169 -19.68 -19.34 0.29
CA PRO A 169 -20.49 -18.12 0.37
C PRO A 169 -19.75 -16.83 0.01
N ALA A 170 -18.44 -16.77 0.19
CA ALA A 170 -17.63 -15.60 -0.16
C ALA A 170 -17.49 -15.40 -1.68
N PHE A 171 -17.68 -16.48 -2.45
CA PHE A 171 -17.58 -16.48 -3.90
C PHE A 171 -18.94 -16.37 -4.60
N GLN A 172 -20.03 -16.24 -3.82
CA GLN A 172 -21.35 -15.99 -4.38
C GLN A 172 -21.46 -14.57 -4.91
N GLU A 173 -22.09 -14.45 -6.07
CA GLU A 173 -22.51 -13.19 -6.64
C GLU A 173 -23.99 -13.23 -7.01
N ALA A 174 -24.64 -12.09 -7.07
CA ALA A 174 -26.01 -11.97 -7.50
C ALA A 174 -26.24 -10.66 -8.23
N ASP A 175 -27.18 -10.67 -9.16
CA ASP A 175 -27.71 -9.43 -9.71
C ASP A 175 -28.54 -8.73 -8.62
N LEU A 176 -28.15 -7.50 -8.27
CA LEU A 176 -28.85 -6.72 -7.25
C LEU A 176 -29.49 -5.48 -7.84
N GLN A 177 -30.70 -5.21 -7.38
CA GLN A 177 -31.32 -3.90 -7.48
C GLN A 177 -31.40 -3.29 -6.07
N ARG A 178 -31.30 -1.97 -5.98
CA ARG A 178 -31.30 -1.25 -4.71
C ARG A 178 -32.09 0.04 -4.81
N ILE A 179 -32.94 0.30 -3.81
CA ILE A 179 -33.51 1.62 -3.53
C ILE A 179 -32.74 2.20 -2.36
N PHE A 180 -32.29 3.44 -2.52
CA PHE A 180 -31.68 4.21 -1.45
C PHE A 180 -32.59 5.36 -1.05
N ILE A 181 -32.91 5.43 0.23
CA ILE A 181 -33.68 6.49 0.82
C ILE A 181 -32.79 7.24 1.82
N PRO A 182 -32.50 8.52 1.63
CA PRO A 182 -31.71 9.30 2.57
C PRO A 182 -32.32 9.30 3.97
N ARG A 183 -31.49 9.47 5.00
CA ARG A 183 -31.94 9.49 6.39
C ARG A 183 -32.85 10.69 6.71
N SER A 184 -32.54 11.85 6.10
CA SER A 184 -33.30 13.08 6.22
C SER A 184 -33.44 13.74 4.86
N LYS A 185 -34.38 14.66 4.71
CA LYS A 185 -34.52 15.50 3.53
C LYS A 185 -33.26 16.37 3.35
N GLN A 186 -32.87 16.56 2.11
CA GLN A 186 -31.76 17.46 1.74
C GLN A 186 -32.26 18.93 1.64
N SER A 187 -32.85 19.42 2.71
CA SER A 187 -33.11 20.84 2.83
C SER A 187 -31.79 21.58 2.98
N ASP A 188 -31.74 22.81 2.48
CA ASP A 188 -30.58 23.68 2.43
C ASP A 188 -30.15 24.11 3.87
N ASP A 189 -29.56 23.19 4.62
CA ASP A 189 -29.09 23.36 6.01
C ASP A 189 -27.92 24.36 6.14
N SER A 190 -27.50 25.00 5.04
CA SER A 190 -26.44 26.02 5.00
C SER A 190 -26.73 27.27 5.86
N LYS A 191 -27.93 27.38 6.44
CA LYS A 191 -28.35 28.54 7.24
C LYS A 191 -28.56 28.26 8.72
N SER A 192 -28.38 27.02 9.19
CA SER A 192 -28.59 26.66 10.59
C SER A 192 -27.37 27.00 11.44
N LYS A 193 -27.56 27.80 12.49
CA LYS A 193 -26.51 28.07 13.49
C LYS A 193 -26.32 26.85 14.39
N PRO A 194 -25.06 26.50 14.77
CA PRO A 194 -24.81 25.46 15.74
C PRO A 194 -25.50 25.78 17.07
N GLY A 195 -26.38 24.86 17.56
CA GLY A 195 -27.04 24.99 18.85
C GLY A 195 -28.52 25.40 18.80
N ASP A 196 -29.12 25.52 17.60
CA ASP A 196 -30.55 25.84 17.45
C ASP A 196 -31.41 24.60 17.70
N ASP A 197 -32.17 24.59 18.79
CA ASP A 197 -33.07 23.47 19.16
C ASP A 197 -34.18 23.26 18.13
N ALA A 198 -34.63 24.33 17.45
CA ALA A 198 -35.60 24.24 16.37
C ALA A 198 -34.99 23.54 15.11
N ALA A 199 -33.70 23.63 14.89
CA ALA A 199 -33.01 22.89 13.82
C ALA A 199 -32.97 21.38 14.15
N LYS A 200 -32.67 21.02 15.38
CA LYS A 200 -32.71 19.61 15.85
C LYS A 200 -34.11 18.99 15.71
N GLN A 201 -35.13 19.73 16.07
CA GLN A 201 -36.49 19.26 15.95
C GLN A 201 -36.90 19.04 14.49
N ARG A 202 -36.60 19.98 13.60
CA ARG A 202 -36.83 19.82 12.14
C ARG A 202 -36.07 18.63 11.56
N GLN A 203 -34.85 18.39 12.01
CA GLN A 203 -34.09 17.21 11.58
C GLN A 203 -34.74 15.92 12.05
N GLN A 204 -35.19 15.83 13.30
CA GLN A 204 -35.92 14.66 13.82
C GLN A 204 -37.22 14.39 13.06
N GLU A 205 -38.02 15.43 12.84
CA GLU A 205 -39.25 15.33 12.03
C GLU A 205 -38.96 14.85 10.59
N SER A 206 -37.87 15.35 9.99
CA SER A 206 -37.43 14.91 8.68
C SER A 206 -36.98 13.44 8.69
N GLU A 207 -36.23 12.99 9.71
CA GLU A 207 -35.77 11.61 9.84
C GLU A 207 -36.95 10.65 10.02
N GLU A 208 -37.94 11.03 10.84
CA GLU A 208 -39.17 10.24 11.02
C GLU A 208 -40.01 10.15 9.75
N ALA A 209 -40.15 11.26 9.02
CA ALA A 209 -40.83 11.28 7.73
C ALA A 209 -40.15 10.38 6.71
N MET A 210 -38.81 10.46 6.60
CA MET A 210 -38.04 9.62 5.66
C MET A 210 -38.06 8.14 6.07
N LYS A 211 -38.08 7.82 7.37
CA LYS A 211 -38.25 6.44 7.82
C LYS A 211 -39.63 5.88 7.43
N LYS A 212 -40.68 6.65 7.65
CA LYS A 212 -42.05 6.25 7.25
C LYS A 212 -42.15 6.03 5.73
N GLU A 213 -41.55 6.90 4.97
CA GLU A 213 -41.45 6.74 3.50
C GLU A 213 -40.70 5.47 3.13
N ALA A 214 -39.57 5.19 3.77
CA ALA A 214 -38.79 3.98 3.54
C ALA A 214 -39.58 2.68 3.83
N ASP A 215 -40.37 2.67 4.93
CA ASP A 215 -41.25 1.55 5.28
C ASP A 215 -42.37 1.37 4.22
N ALA A 216 -42.98 2.47 3.74
CA ALA A 216 -44.00 2.44 2.69
C ALA A 216 -43.44 1.94 1.34
N LEU A 217 -42.30 2.48 0.93
CA LEU A 217 -41.62 2.04 -0.31
C LEU A 217 -41.19 0.58 -0.26
N ARG A 218 -40.72 0.12 0.91
CA ARG A 218 -40.39 -1.31 1.10
C ARG A 218 -41.63 -2.21 0.94
N ALA A 219 -42.77 -1.84 1.49
CA ALA A 219 -44.00 -2.62 1.33
C ALA A 219 -44.45 -2.71 -0.12
N ARG A 220 -44.35 -1.63 -0.88
CA ARG A 220 -44.69 -1.55 -2.30
C ARG A 220 -43.68 -2.33 -3.16
N ALA A 221 -42.39 -2.22 -2.84
CA ALA A 221 -41.34 -3.04 -3.47
C ALA A 221 -41.60 -4.54 -3.29
N ALA A 222 -42.00 -4.96 -2.09
CA ALA A 222 -42.35 -6.35 -1.78
C ALA A 222 -43.62 -6.81 -2.51
N ALA A 223 -44.53 -5.89 -2.83
CA ALA A 223 -45.72 -6.14 -3.65
C ALA A 223 -45.41 -6.22 -5.15
N GLY A 224 -44.12 -6.00 -5.57
CA GLY A 224 -43.66 -6.16 -6.96
C GLY A 224 -43.63 -4.89 -7.77
N GLU A 225 -43.80 -3.71 -7.14
CA GLU A 225 -43.69 -2.43 -7.84
C GLU A 225 -42.26 -2.18 -8.39
N ASP A 226 -42.18 -1.39 -9.44
CA ASP A 226 -40.94 -1.13 -10.15
C ASP A 226 -39.92 -0.31 -9.32
N PHE A 227 -38.70 -0.81 -9.18
CA PHE A 227 -37.65 -0.21 -8.36
C PHE A 227 -37.20 1.17 -8.87
N ASP A 228 -37.23 1.40 -10.19
CA ASP A 228 -36.85 2.71 -10.74
C ASP A 228 -37.87 3.78 -10.37
N LYS A 229 -39.20 3.43 -10.41
CA LYS A 229 -40.28 4.33 -9.98
C LYS A 229 -40.19 4.63 -8.48
N LEU A 230 -39.98 3.58 -7.65
CA LEU A 230 -39.86 3.76 -6.22
C LEU A 230 -38.62 4.59 -5.83
N GLN A 231 -37.55 4.46 -6.60
CA GLN A 231 -36.37 5.31 -6.39
C GLN A 231 -36.61 6.76 -6.81
N ASP A 232 -37.43 7.02 -7.84
CA ASP A 232 -37.83 8.35 -8.22
C ASP A 232 -38.65 9.03 -7.12
N GLU A 233 -39.59 8.30 -6.52
CA GLU A 233 -40.35 8.77 -5.38
C GLU A 233 -39.50 9.03 -4.15
N ALA A 234 -38.60 8.12 -3.81
CA ALA A 234 -37.64 8.29 -2.71
C ALA A 234 -36.78 9.54 -2.90
N ALA A 235 -36.31 9.78 -4.13
CA ALA A 235 -35.51 10.95 -4.45
C ALA A 235 -36.34 12.25 -4.35
N ALA A 236 -37.58 12.24 -4.83
CA ALA A 236 -38.48 13.38 -4.75
C ALA A 236 -38.86 13.70 -3.27
N ALA A 237 -39.19 12.67 -2.49
CA ALA A 237 -39.54 12.83 -1.06
C ALA A 237 -38.36 13.40 -0.24
N ALA A 238 -37.14 13.00 -0.59
CA ALA A 238 -35.91 13.47 0.05
C ALA A 238 -35.38 14.79 -0.50
N GLU A 239 -36.00 15.35 -1.53
CA GLU A 239 -35.54 16.56 -2.26
C GLU A 239 -34.09 16.35 -2.82
N PHE A 240 -33.80 15.12 -3.24
CA PHE A 240 -32.46 14.70 -3.67
C PHE A 240 -32.20 15.05 -5.12
N LYS A 241 -31.15 15.85 -5.39
CA LYS A 241 -30.86 16.37 -6.75
C LYS A 241 -30.32 15.30 -7.71
N ALA A 242 -29.67 14.27 -7.20
CA ALA A 242 -29.05 13.22 -8.00
C ALA A 242 -29.60 11.86 -7.61
N LYS A 243 -30.37 11.24 -8.51
CA LYS A 243 -30.92 9.89 -8.33
C LYS A 243 -29.80 8.84 -8.43
N PRO A 244 -29.56 8.02 -7.39
CA PRO A 244 -28.65 6.90 -7.50
C PRO A 244 -29.24 5.79 -8.41
N PRO A 245 -28.39 5.02 -9.14
CA PRO A 245 -28.88 3.93 -9.96
C PRO A 245 -29.48 2.82 -9.08
N THR A 246 -30.57 2.23 -9.57
CA THR A 246 -31.23 1.09 -8.90
C THR A 246 -30.53 -0.21 -9.25
N LYS A 247 -30.12 -0.41 -10.51
CA LYS A 247 -29.44 -1.62 -10.96
C LYS A 247 -27.96 -1.56 -10.61
N LEU A 248 -27.52 -2.48 -9.76
CA LEU A 248 -26.12 -2.61 -9.38
C LEU A 248 -25.37 -3.64 -10.23
N GLY A 249 -26.08 -4.48 -11.00
CA GLY A 249 -25.54 -5.63 -11.71
C GLY A 249 -25.07 -6.74 -10.77
N LYS A 250 -24.15 -7.58 -11.23
CA LYS A 250 -23.57 -8.67 -10.43
C LYS A 250 -22.68 -8.12 -9.32
N VAL A 251 -23.08 -8.37 -8.10
CA VAL A 251 -22.38 -7.94 -6.88
C VAL A 251 -21.97 -9.16 -6.07
N ARG A 252 -20.71 -9.21 -5.67
CA ARG A 252 -20.20 -10.27 -4.79
C ARG A 252 -20.64 -10.03 -3.35
N ARG A 253 -20.89 -11.14 -2.62
CA ARG A 253 -21.21 -11.09 -1.19
C ARG A 253 -20.15 -10.30 -0.39
N THR A 254 -18.87 -10.50 -0.69
CA THR A 254 -17.75 -9.86 0.00
C THR A 254 -17.60 -8.35 -0.30
N SER A 255 -18.29 -7.85 -1.33
CA SER A 255 -18.32 -6.41 -1.66
C SER A 255 -19.39 -5.66 -0.87
N LEU A 256 -20.26 -6.37 -0.17
CA LEU A 256 -21.32 -5.80 0.65
C LEU A 256 -20.84 -5.66 2.10
N GLN A 257 -21.33 -4.63 2.78
CA GLN A 257 -21.14 -4.53 4.23
C GLN A 257 -21.88 -5.67 4.96
N PRO A 258 -21.44 -6.11 6.15
CA PRO A 258 -22.01 -7.28 6.82
C PRO A 258 -23.53 -7.27 6.91
N ALA A 259 -24.13 -6.14 7.29
CA ALA A 259 -25.59 -5.99 7.38
C ALA A 259 -26.31 -6.08 6.01
N GLN A 260 -25.62 -5.72 4.93
CA GLN A 260 -26.15 -5.79 3.56
C GLN A 260 -25.90 -7.18 2.94
N ALA A 261 -24.83 -7.89 3.37
CA ALA A 261 -24.51 -9.21 2.85
C ALA A 261 -25.60 -10.26 3.14
N GLU A 262 -26.44 -10.02 4.13
CA GLU A 262 -27.59 -10.89 4.44
C GLU A 262 -28.62 -10.97 3.29
N VAL A 263 -28.66 -9.97 2.40
CA VAL A 263 -29.54 -10.01 1.22
C VAL A 263 -29.22 -11.19 0.28
N MET A 264 -27.96 -11.66 0.32
CA MET A 264 -27.54 -12.82 -0.48
C MET A 264 -28.20 -14.14 -0.02
N ASN A 265 -28.80 -14.18 1.16
CA ASN A 265 -29.55 -15.33 1.67
C ASN A 265 -30.99 -15.39 1.13
N LEU A 266 -31.51 -14.28 0.59
CA LEU A 266 -32.85 -14.21 0.02
C LEU A 266 -32.99 -15.08 -1.24
N LYS A 267 -34.19 -15.47 -1.58
CA LYS A 267 -34.49 -16.18 -2.84
C LYS A 267 -34.48 -15.21 -4.02
N THR A 268 -34.21 -15.73 -5.22
CA THR A 268 -34.31 -14.95 -6.46
C THR A 268 -35.70 -14.29 -6.57
N GLY A 269 -35.72 -13.00 -6.84
CA GLY A 269 -36.93 -12.18 -6.91
C GLY A 269 -37.40 -11.59 -5.56
N GLU A 270 -36.86 -12.06 -4.46
CA GLU A 270 -37.26 -11.60 -3.12
C GLU A 270 -36.71 -10.22 -2.79
N VAL A 271 -37.47 -9.44 -2.01
CA VAL A 271 -37.12 -8.11 -1.56
C VAL A 271 -36.70 -8.16 -0.09
N SER A 272 -35.64 -7.49 0.26
CA SER A 272 -35.09 -7.45 1.61
C SER A 272 -36.00 -6.75 2.61
N GLN A 273 -35.74 -6.96 3.90
CA GLN A 273 -36.17 -6.03 4.93
C GLN A 273 -35.47 -4.67 4.74
N LEU A 274 -36.00 -3.66 5.39
CA LEU A 274 -35.39 -2.34 5.40
C LEU A 274 -34.07 -2.40 6.16
N ILE A 275 -32.98 -2.05 5.50
CA ILE A 275 -31.64 -2.02 6.09
C ILE A 275 -31.31 -0.58 6.45
N THR A 276 -31.12 -0.33 7.74
CA THR A 276 -30.74 0.99 8.24
C THR A 276 -29.23 1.17 8.20
N THR A 277 -28.79 2.28 7.65
CA THR A 277 -27.38 2.69 7.60
C THR A 277 -27.21 4.11 8.18
N PRO A 278 -26.00 4.55 8.50
CA PRO A 278 -25.78 5.94 8.94
C PRO A 278 -26.29 7.00 7.95
N ASN A 279 -26.26 6.69 6.64
CA ASN A 279 -26.62 7.62 5.57
C ASN A 279 -28.11 7.54 5.15
N GLY A 280 -28.86 6.53 5.62
CA GLY A 280 -30.25 6.32 5.24
C GLY A 280 -30.65 4.85 5.22
N TYR A 281 -31.64 4.54 4.42
CA TYR A 281 -32.27 3.23 4.35
C TYR A 281 -32.03 2.60 2.98
N LEU A 282 -31.85 1.29 2.97
CA LEU A 282 -31.62 0.50 1.76
C LEU A 282 -32.68 -0.60 1.66
N ILE A 283 -33.21 -0.82 0.46
CA ILE A 283 -34.06 -1.92 0.11
C ILE A 283 -33.43 -2.61 -1.08
N TYR A 284 -33.20 -3.90 -0.97
CA TYR A 284 -32.61 -4.70 -2.06
C TYR A 284 -33.62 -5.66 -2.65
N LYS A 285 -33.51 -5.89 -3.96
CA LYS A 285 -34.12 -7.03 -4.63
C LYS A 285 -33.03 -7.87 -5.22
N ILE A 286 -33.08 -9.18 -4.94
CA ILE A 286 -32.11 -10.12 -5.46
C ILE A 286 -32.59 -10.70 -6.80
N GLY A 287 -31.69 -10.68 -7.77
CA GLY A 287 -31.89 -11.32 -9.07
C GLY A 287 -31.28 -12.73 -9.13
N GLU A 288 -30.75 -13.08 -10.27
CA GLU A 288 -30.02 -14.33 -10.47
C GLU A 288 -28.81 -14.42 -9.55
N LYS A 289 -28.62 -15.59 -8.95
CA LYS A 289 -27.45 -15.91 -8.13
C LYS A 289 -26.55 -16.84 -8.91
N ASP A 290 -25.26 -16.61 -8.73
CA ASP A 290 -24.22 -17.44 -9.33
C ASP A 290 -23.09 -17.63 -8.29
N SER A 291 -22.20 -18.56 -8.58
CA SER A 291 -20.98 -18.77 -7.78
C SER A 291 -19.80 -18.72 -8.73
N LEU A 292 -18.83 -17.89 -8.39
CA LEU A 292 -17.60 -17.79 -9.17
C LEU A 292 -16.85 -19.13 -9.10
N PRO A 293 -16.56 -19.78 -10.24
CA PRO A 293 -15.83 -21.03 -10.22
C PRO A 293 -14.38 -20.85 -9.78
N LEU A 294 -13.81 -21.92 -9.21
CA LEU A 294 -12.48 -21.92 -8.60
C LEU A 294 -11.39 -21.34 -9.51
N ASP A 295 -11.42 -21.63 -10.81
CA ASP A 295 -10.44 -21.11 -11.77
C ASP A 295 -10.42 -19.58 -11.85
N LYS A 296 -11.57 -18.93 -11.64
CA LYS A 296 -11.70 -17.46 -11.65
C LYS A 296 -11.22 -16.79 -10.37
N VAL A 297 -11.23 -17.51 -9.27
CA VAL A 297 -10.89 -16.96 -7.93
C VAL A 297 -9.60 -17.56 -7.37
N ARG A 298 -8.93 -18.44 -8.10
CA ARG A 298 -7.70 -19.11 -7.66
C ARG A 298 -6.62 -18.14 -7.21
N GLU A 299 -6.31 -17.14 -8.01
CA GLU A 299 -5.27 -16.15 -7.68
C GLU A 299 -5.63 -15.31 -6.46
N GLU A 300 -6.91 -14.97 -6.31
CA GLU A 300 -7.43 -14.27 -5.14
C GLU A 300 -7.27 -15.14 -3.88
N ILE A 301 -7.59 -16.43 -3.95
CA ILE A 301 -7.44 -17.37 -2.85
C ILE A 301 -5.96 -17.51 -2.47
N VAL A 302 -5.08 -17.69 -3.45
CA VAL A 302 -3.61 -17.77 -3.23
C VAL A 302 -3.11 -16.49 -2.54
N SER A 303 -3.54 -15.32 -2.99
CA SER A 303 -3.18 -14.04 -2.38
C SER A 303 -3.68 -13.94 -0.93
N THR A 304 -4.91 -14.38 -0.68
CA THR A 304 -5.53 -14.38 0.65
C THR A 304 -4.78 -15.31 1.60
N LEU A 305 -4.52 -16.55 1.19
CA LEU A 305 -3.78 -17.54 1.99
C LEU A 305 -2.36 -17.05 2.30
N ARG A 306 -1.67 -16.46 1.32
CA ARG A 306 -0.35 -15.85 1.52
C ARG A 306 -0.39 -14.74 2.58
N SER A 307 -1.38 -13.86 2.48
CA SER A 307 -1.55 -12.75 3.44
C SER A 307 -1.84 -13.27 4.84
N GLN A 308 -2.71 -14.28 4.98
CA GLN A 308 -3.04 -14.91 6.25
C GLN A 308 -1.81 -15.58 6.89
N ARG A 309 -1.00 -16.31 6.11
CA ARG A 309 0.24 -16.93 6.59
C ARG A 309 1.25 -15.90 7.06
N MET A 310 1.42 -14.82 6.27
CA MET A 310 2.32 -13.74 6.64
C MET A 310 1.87 -13.08 7.95
N GLN A 311 0.58 -12.78 8.07
CA GLN A 311 0.00 -12.19 9.28
C GLN A 311 0.17 -13.11 10.49
N ALA A 312 -0.12 -14.41 10.34
CA ALA A 312 0.06 -15.39 11.41
C ALA A 312 1.53 -15.50 11.86
N SER A 313 2.47 -15.49 10.91
CA SER A 313 3.90 -15.54 11.21
C SER A 313 4.36 -14.28 11.94
N MET A 314 3.92 -13.09 11.52
CA MET A 314 4.22 -11.83 12.21
C MET A 314 3.62 -11.78 13.60
N GLN A 315 2.39 -12.25 13.76
CA GLN A 315 1.72 -12.34 15.06
C GLN A 315 2.44 -13.29 16.00
N ALA A 316 2.90 -14.46 15.52
CA ALA A 316 3.68 -15.41 16.30
C ALA A 316 5.00 -14.79 16.80
N ILE A 317 5.68 -13.99 15.96
CA ILE A 317 6.89 -13.27 16.37
C ILE A 317 6.57 -12.23 17.47
N GLN A 318 5.52 -11.44 17.29
CA GLN A 318 5.11 -10.44 18.28
C GLN A 318 4.72 -11.06 19.62
N GLN A 319 4.08 -12.25 19.59
CA GLN A 319 3.70 -12.98 20.81
C GLN A 319 4.86 -13.70 21.49
N SER A 320 5.95 -13.98 20.76
CA SER A 320 7.11 -14.70 21.30
C SER A 320 7.90 -13.90 22.34
N ALA A 321 7.90 -12.57 22.21
CA ALA A 321 8.55 -11.66 23.14
C ALA A 321 7.92 -10.26 23.03
N THR A 322 7.51 -9.70 24.15
CA THR A 322 7.04 -8.31 24.24
C THR A 322 8.17 -7.47 24.83
N PRO A 323 8.68 -6.46 24.11
CA PRO A 323 9.67 -5.54 24.67
C PRO A 323 9.10 -4.76 25.86
N GLU A 324 9.79 -4.80 26.99
CA GLU A 324 9.48 -3.94 28.12
C GLU A 324 10.32 -2.65 28.02
N LEU A 325 9.65 -1.53 27.93
CA LEU A 325 10.30 -0.22 27.86
C LEU A 325 10.40 0.39 29.26
N ASN A 326 11.54 1.00 29.55
CA ASN A 326 11.69 1.79 30.79
C ASN A 326 10.97 3.13 30.64
N GLU A 327 9.76 3.22 31.17
CA GLU A 327 8.92 4.42 31.06
C GLU A 327 9.59 5.68 31.65
N LYS A 328 10.45 5.54 32.65
CA LYS A 328 11.21 6.67 33.22
C LYS A 328 12.23 7.25 32.25
N TYR A 329 12.76 6.40 31.34
CA TYR A 329 13.72 6.85 30.35
C TYR A 329 13.00 7.50 29.14
N PHE A 330 11.79 7.07 28.82
CA PHE A 330 11.03 7.56 27.67
C PHE A 330 9.95 8.61 28.04
N ALA A 331 9.74 8.90 29.34
CA ALA A 331 8.67 9.78 29.81
C ALA A 331 8.92 11.29 29.57
N ASP A 332 10.14 11.70 29.20
CA ASP A 332 10.55 13.11 29.21
C ASP A 332 10.66 13.77 27.84
N GLU A 333 10.08 13.19 26.78
CA GLU A 333 9.89 13.97 25.55
C GLU A 333 8.48 14.60 25.57
N PRO A 334 8.37 15.95 25.82
CA PRO A 334 7.08 16.60 25.64
C PRO A 334 6.65 16.38 24.21
N ALA A 335 5.47 15.79 24.02
CA ALA A 335 4.86 15.58 22.72
C ALA A 335 5.04 16.85 21.89
N ALA A 336 5.77 16.76 20.77
CA ALA A 336 6.00 17.87 19.87
C ALA A 336 4.64 18.50 19.59
N ALA A 337 4.45 19.74 20.07
CA ALA A 337 3.23 20.48 19.85
C ALA A 337 2.91 20.46 18.34
N PRO A 338 1.65 20.25 17.93
CA PRO A 338 1.29 20.29 16.53
C PRO A 338 1.75 21.63 15.97
N GLN A 339 2.65 21.58 14.99
CA GLN A 339 3.16 22.77 14.31
C GLN A 339 1.96 23.54 13.80
N GLY A 340 1.68 24.66 14.49
CA GLY A 340 0.62 25.56 14.16
C GLY A 340 0.77 26.04 12.73
N LYS A 341 -0.36 26.15 12.05
CA LYS A 341 -0.53 26.78 10.74
C LYS A 341 0.34 28.04 10.64
N ALA A 342 1.14 28.11 9.58
CA ALA A 342 1.81 29.34 9.19
C ALA A 342 0.79 30.49 9.13
N PRO A 343 1.09 31.67 9.66
CA PRO A 343 0.24 32.82 9.51
C PRO A 343 0.23 33.24 8.04
N SER A 344 -0.98 33.34 7.48
CA SER A 344 -1.24 33.88 6.16
C SER A 344 -0.83 35.35 6.13
N ASP A 345 -0.14 35.72 5.06
CA ASP A 345 0.23 37.07 4.67
C ASP A 345 -0.91 38.09 4.86
N GLY A 346 -0.63 39.14 5.57
CA GLY A 346 -1.48 40.26 5.72
C GLY A 346 -0.69 41.51 6.15
N GLU A 347 -0.62 42.44 5.24
CA GLU A 347 -0.30 43.87 5.44
C GLU A 347 1.18 44.30 5.51
N ALA A 348 1.68 44.64 4.34
CA ALA A 348 2.85 45.46 4.17
C ALA A 348 2.59 46.90 4.69
N LYS A 349 3.28 47.30 5.73
CA LYS A 349 3.34 48.68 6.21
C LYS A 349 4.52 49.42 5.57
N PRO A 350 4.39 50.68 5.09
CA PRO A 350 5.42 51.35 4.30
C PRO A 350 6.65 51.74 5.12
N LEU A 351 7.82 51.55 4.53
CA LEU A 351 9.13 51.98 5.07
C LEU A 351 9.19 53.51 5.25
N ALA A 352 9.47 53.94 6.47
CA ALA A 352 9.85 55.29 6.79
C ALA A 352 11.29 55.59 6.31
N LYS A 353 11.45 56.75 5.72
CA LYS A 353 12.68 57.31 5.15
C LYS A 353 13.76 57.51 6.23
N THR A 354 14.96 57.06 5.96
CA THR A 354 16.20 57.39 6.66
C THR A 354 16.64 58.79 6.34
N PRO A 355 17.10 59.60 7.31
CA PRO A 355 17.76 60.88 6.99
C PRO A 355 19.25 60.65 6.72
N GLU A 356 19.69 61.23 5.65
CA GLU A 356 21.04 61.45 5.20
C GLU A 356 21.81 62.32 6.16
N SER A 357 23.02 61.95 6.57
CA SER A 357 24.00 62.84 7.17
C SER A 357 25.33 62.68 6.44
N GLY A 358 25.69 63.70 5.69
CA GLY A 358 26.95 63.83 4.97
C GLY A 358 28.13 64.24 5.87
N PRO A 359 29.31 64.42 5.30
CA PRO A 359 30.61 64.19 5.93
C PRO A 359 31.20 65.43 6.63
N LYS A 360 31.97 65.15 7.64
CA LYS A 360 33.23 65.87 7.96
C LYS A 360 34.22 64.90 8.52
#